data_7777b819327f62f00820e4f3677b2fe5
#
_entry.id   7777b819327f62f00820e4f3677b2fe5
#
_cell.length_a   1.000
_cell.length_b   1.000
_cell.length_c   1.000
_cell.angle_alpha   90.00
_cell.angle_beta   90.00
_cell.angle_gamma   90.00
#
_symmetry.space_group_name_H-M   'P 1'
#
loop_
_entity.id
_entity.type
_entity.pdbx_description
1 polymer ?
#
loop_
_entity_poly.entity_id
_entity_poly.type
_entity_poly.pdbx_seq_one_letter_code
_entity_poly.pdbx_strand_id
1 'polypeptide(L)'
;ISGYKTRYRTESYLARVQYGYDNRYNIEASFRRDGSSRFAKESRWGNFGSLGANWVFSNEEFMKKYRWLNQGKLRASWGQVGNDSGSGYYAYYGLYGSWTQNSKPAYVVSQNPARDLHWETGESWGAAVEGRLFNRLNLSVEYFDKRNKDLIFSVYAPSSAGGTSTGSSTSTTDRNIGTISNRGWEISADFDIVKSKDWTVSVSANLTTTKNKIVKLPEQNKKKTVYPIDPSGKLGQREDLPVGITSGSYLISEGKSRYDYYTYHWAGVDEMDGQSLYEANLNDYYIVLPDGSQQIG
;
A
#
# COMPACT_ATOMS: atom_id res chain seq x y z
N ILE A 1 -27.54 -29.76 -8.72
CA ILE A 1 -26.90 -29.05 -7.59
C ILE A 1 -25.41 -29.23 -7.74
N SER A 2 -24.69 -28.14 -8.05
CA SER A 2 -23.24 -28.13 -8.08
C SER A 2 -22.72 -27.54 -6.76
N GLY A 3 -21.74 -28.18 -6.14
CA GLY A 3 -21.10 -27.72 -4.94
C GLY A 3 -19.60 -27.85 -5.06
N TYR A 4 -18.86 -26.89 -4.49
CA TYR A 4 -17.40 -26.98 -4.39
C TYR A 4 -16.96 -26.83 -2.95
N LYS A 5 -15.80 -27.37 -2.62
CA LYS A 5 -15.20 -27.31 -1.28
C LYS A 5 -13.85 -26.65 -1.34
N THR A 6 -13.67 -25.55 -0.62
CA THR A 6 -12.38 -24.91 -0.38
C THR A 6 -11.84 -25.27 1.00
N ARG A 7 -10.51 -25.35 1.11
CA ARG A 7 -9.86 -25.57 2.40
C ARG A 7 -8.82 -24.47 2.61
N TYR A 8 -8.84 -23.91 3.81
CA TYR A 8 -7.87 -22.94 4.27
C TYR A 8 -7.33 -23.39 5.64
N ARG A 9 -6.03 -23.34 5.81
CA ARG A 9 -5.34 -23.67 7.06
C ARG A 9 -4.23 -22.69 7.33
N THR A 10 -4.12 -22.29 8.58
CA THR A 10 -3.00 -21.50 9.11
C THR A 10 -2.40 -22.22 10.30
N GLU A 11 -1.10 -22.01 10.49
CA GLU A 11 -0.36 -22.49 11.64
C GLU A 11 0.58 -21.36 12.11
N SER A 12 0.63 -21.11 13.42
CA SER A 12 1.34 -19.96 13.96
C SER A 12 2.12 -20.35 15.22
N TYR A 13 3.35 -19.85 15.30
CA TYR A 13 4.20 -19.92 16.50
C TYR A 13 4.52 -18.52 16.95
N LEU A 14 4.34 -18.26 18.24
CA LEU A 14 4.54 -16.94 18.84
C LEU A 14 5.45 -17.04 20.07
N ALA A 15 6.40 -16.12 20.17
CA ALA A 15 7.17 -15.85 21.38
C ALA A 15 7.15 -14.35 21.68
N ARG A 16 7.02 -13.98 22.97
CA ARG A 16 7.03 -12.59 23.43
C ARG A 16 7.82 -12.50 24.72
N VAL A 17 8.65 -11.48 24.83
CA VAL A 17 9.42 -11.15 26.01
C VAL A 17 9.17 -9.69 26.36
N GLN A 18 8.93 -9.43 27.65
CA GLN A 18 8.76 -8.10 28.19
C GLN A 18 9.69 -7.94 29.38
N TYR A 19 10.38 -6.80 29.46
CA TYR A 19 11.24 -6.45 30.55
C TYR A 19 10.97 -5.02 30.99
N GLY A 20 10.72 -4.84 32.28
CA GLY A 20 10.55 -3.54 32.91
C GLY A 20 11.58 -3.34 34.02
N TYR A 21 12.21 -2.16 34.06
CA TYR A 21 13.17 -1.81 35.07
C TYR A 21 12.81 -0.49 35.72
N ASP A 22 12.69 -0.51 37.04
CA ASP A 22 12.51 0.63 37.96
C ASP A 22 11.36 1.59 37.54
N ASN A 23 10.29 1.06 36.94
CA ASN A 23 9.18 1.85 36.41
C ASN A 23 9.62 3.00 35.43
N ARG A 24 10.84 2.92 34.93
CA ARG A 24 11.45 3.91 34.04
C ARG A 24 11.65 3.38 32.62
N TYR A 25 12.17 2.17 32.52
CA TYR A 25 12.52 1.56 31.22
C TYR A 25 11.68 0.31 31.01
N ASN A 26 11.02 0.24 29.84
CA ASN A 26 10.32 -0.96 29.43
C ASN A 26 10.73 -1.31 28.00
N ILE A 27 11.04 -2.57 27.79
CA ILE A 27 11.38 -3.14 26.49
C ILE A 27 10.48 -4.34 26.23
N GLU A 28 9.98 -4.44 25.04
CA GLU A 28 9.19 -5.57 24.58
C GLU A 28 9.73 -6.05 23.24
N ALA A 29 9.86 -7.35 23.08
CA ALA A 29 10.17 -7.98 21.81
C ALA A 29 9.20 -9.14 21.55
N SER A 30 8.73 -9.27 20.32
CA SER A 30 7.96 -10.43 19.91
C SER A 30 8.47 -10.99 18.59
N PHE A 31 8.31 -12.28 18.43
CA PHE A 31 8.56 -12.99 17.18
C PHE A 31 7.38 -13.89 16.88
N ARG A 32 6.95 -13.87 15.64
CA ARG A 32 5.87 -14.72 15.15
C ARG A 32 6.26 -15.36 13.83
N ARG A 33 6.01 -16.64 13.73
CA ARG A 33 6.17 -17.41 12.49
C ARG A 33 4.82 -17.97 12.09
N ASP A 34 4.33 -17.56 10.91
CA ASP A 34 3.02 -17.94 10.40
C ASP A 34 3.15 -18.74 9.10
N GLY A 35 2.40 -19.82 9.00
CA GLY A 35 2.26 -20.64 7.81
C GLY A 35 0.85 -20.54 7.25
N SER A 36 0.72 -20.36 5.93
CA SER A 36 -0.56 -20.31 5.24
C SER A 36 -0.65 -21.32 4.10
N SER A 37 -1.78 -22.00 3.99
CA SER A 37 -2.05 -22.93 2.89
C SER A 37 -2.35 -22.24 1.55
N ARG A 38 -2.41 -20.91 1.52
CA ARG A 38 -2.57 -20.12 0.29
C ARG A 38 -1.29 -20.10 -0.56
N PHE A 39 -0.16 -20.36 0.07
CA PHE A 39 1.16 -20.33 -0.59
C PHE A 39 1.73 -21.72 -0.80
N ALA A 40 2.64 -21.87 -1.76
CA ALA A 40 3.36 -23.09 -2.03
C ALA A 40 4.18 -23.52 -0.79
N LYS A 41 4.56 -24.80 -0.71
CA LYS A 41 5.25 -25.35 0.45
C LYS A 41 6.55 -24.60 0.78
N GLU A 42 7.23 -24.12 -0.24
CA GLU A 42 8.49 -23.41 -0.17
C GLU A 42 8.33 -21.96 0.35
N SER A 43 7.19 -21.33 0.08
CA SER A 43 6.93 -19.90 0.35
C SER A 43 5.89 -19.64 1.44
N ARG A 44 5.33 -20.71 2.04
CA ARG A 44 4.19 -20.58 2.96
C ARG A 44 4.48 -19.96 4.30
N TRP A 45 5.75 -19.96 4.74
CA TRP A 45 6.14 -19.49 6.05
C TRP A 45 6.63 -18.03 6.00
N GLY A 46 5.95 -17.15 6.72
CA GLY A 46 6.38 -15.79 7.00
C GLY A 46 6.93 -15.67 8.42
N ASN A 47 7.96 -14.85 8.60
CA ASN A 47 8.51 -14.50 9.90
C ASN A 47 8.31 -13.02 10.14
N PHE A 48 7.70 -12.69 11.29
CA PHE A 48 7.34 -11.31 11.66
C PHE A 48 7.86 -11.03 13.06
N GLY A 49 8.39 -9.85 13.26
CA GLY A 49 8.90 -9.42 14.55
C GLY A 49 8.36 -8.08 14.98
N SER A 50 8.41 -7.81 16.28
CA SER A 50 8.21 -6.47 16.80
C SER A 50 9.19 -6.16 17.91
N LEU A 51 9.54 -4.89 18.02
CA LEU A 51 10.36 -4.34 19.08
C LEU A 51 9.73 -3.02 19.55
N GLY A 52 9.50 -2.90 20.83
CA GLY A 52 9.01 -1.69 21.49
C GLY A 52 9.90 -1.32 22.65
N ALA A 53 10.14 -0.03 22.82
CA ALA A 53 10.81 0.50 23.98
C ALA A 53 10.12 1.77 24.45
N ASN A 54 10.03 1.96 25.76
CA ASN A 54 9.61 3.23 26.33
C ASN A 54 10.46 3.61 27.54
N TRP A 55 10.67 4.90 27.69
CA TRP A 55 11.38 5.52 28.78
C TRP A 55 10.49 6.54 29.45
N VAL A 56 10.15 6.30 30.72
CA VAL A 56 9.40 7.22 31.55
C VAL A 56 10.40 8.19 32.19
N PHE A 57 10.83 9.19 31.43
CA PHE A 57 11.88 10.12 31.81
C PHE A 57 11.46 11.01 32.98
N SER A 58 10.15 11.21 33.21
CA SER A 58 9.66 11.95 34.40
C SER A 58 10.02 11.30 35.72
N ASN A 59 10.32 9.99 35.72
CA ASN A 59 10.71 9.26 36.91
C ASN A 59 12.21 9.39 37.24
N GLU A 60 13.00 10.06 36.38
CA GLU A 60 14.41 10.30 36.58
C GLU A 60 14.65 11.38 37.63
N GLU A 61 15.73 11.25 38.41
CA GLU A 61 16.08 12.18 39.49
C GLU A 61 16.21 13.64 39.02
N PHE A 62 16.80 13.84 37.79
CA PHE A 62 16.97 15.18 37.22
C PHE A 62 15.66 15.84 36.82
N MET A 63 14.57 15.08 36.61
CA MET A 63 13.25 15.58 36.26
C MET A 63 12.38 15.93 37.46
N LYS A 64 12.65 15.41 38.63
CA LYS A 64 11.86 15.66 39.86
C LYS A 64 11.75 17.14 40.24
N LYS A 65 12.70 17.97 39.83
CA LYS A 65 12.68 19.42 40.07
C LYS A 65 11.58 20.16 39.25
N TYR A 66 11.09 19.55 38.17
CA TYR A 66 10.12 20.17 37.25
C TYR A 66 8.69 19.75 37.63
N ARG A 67 8.09 20.42 38.58
CA ARG A 67 6.75 20.11 39.13
C ARG A 67 5.61 20.27 38.15
N TRP A 68 5.82 21.01 37.05
CA TRP A 68 4.83 21.18 36.00
C TRP A 68 4.66 19.95 35.10
N LEU A 69 5.67 19.08 35.03
CA LEU A 69 5.64 17.81 34.31
C LEU A 69 5.28 16.68 35.29
N ASN A 70 4.04 16.23 35.24
CA ASN A 70 3.55 15.17 36.11
C ASN A 70 3.92 13.77 35.60
N GLN A 71 3.93 13.61 34.28
CA GLN A 71 4.38 12.40 33.61
C GLN A 71 4.99 12.79 32.26
N GLY A 72 6.11 12.16 31.93
CA GLY A 72 6.77 12.32 30.65
C GLY A 72 7.32 10.98 30.21
N LYS A 73 6.99 10.58 28.97
CA LYS A 73 7.39 9.30 28.41
C LYS A 73 7.80 9.47 26.94
N LEU A 74 8.92 8.85 26.58
CA LEU A 74 9.33 8.62 25.19
C LEU A 74 8.98 7.18 24.83
N ARG A 75 8.46 6.97 23.65
CA ARG A 75 8.14 5.65 23.12
C ARG A 75 8.70 5.52 21.70
N ALA A 76 9.31 4.38 21.40
CA ALA A 76 9.68 3.99 20.06
C ALA A 76 9.21 2.56 19.80
N SER A 77 8.74 2.29 18.61
CA SER A 77 8.26 0.96 18.23
C SER A 77 8.57 0.68 16.77
N TRP A 78 8.84 -0.58 16.51
CA TRP A 78 8.92 -1.18 15.20
C TRP A 78 8.14 -2.49 15.20
N GLY A 79 7.46 -2.80 14.12
CA GLY A 79 6.76 -4.06 14.01
C GLY A 79 6.46 -4.45 12.59
N GLN A 80 6.35 -5.75 12.39
CA GLN A 80 5.94 -6.38 11.14
C GLN A 80 4.70 -7.24 11.37
N VAL A 81 3.81 -7.23 10.38
CA VAL A 81 2.59 -8.03 10.31
C VAL A 81 2.45 -8.61 8.93
N GLY A 82 2.17 -9.91 8.85
CA GLY A 82 1.90 -10.61 7.60
C GLY A 82 0.44 -10.51 7.18
N ASN A 83 0.20 -10.43 5.87
CA ASN A 83 -1.12 -10.55 5.27
C ASN A 83 -1.05 -11.58 4.13
N ASP A 84 -1.93 -12.58 4.15
CA ASP A 84 -2.05 -13.62 3.13
C ASP A 84 -3.33 -13.48 2.28
N SER A 85 -4.16 -12.49 2.57
CA SER A 85 -5.46 -12.32 1.93
C SER A 85 -5.41 -11.75 0.51
N GLY A 86 -4.24 -11.24 0.08
CA GLY A 86 -4.06 -10.66 -1.27
C GLY A 86 -4.12 -11.68 -2.41
N SER A 87 -4.09 -13.00 -2.12
CA SER A 87 -4.16 -14.05 -3.14
C SER A 87 -5.32 -15.03 -2.94
N GLY A 88 -5.71 -15.72 -4.02
CA GLY A 88 -6.67 -16.81 -3.96
C GLY A 88 -6.14 -18.02 -3.17
N TYR A 89 -7.05 -18.90 -2.72
CA TYR A 89 -6.69 -20.11 -1.94
C TYR A 89 -5.75 -21.06 -2.66
N TYR A 90 -5.71 -21.03 -3.98
CA TYR A 90 -4.96 -21.95 -4.84
C TYR A 90 -4.16 -21.22 -5.91
N ALA A 91 -3.79 -19.95 -5.66
CA ALA A 91 -3.08 -19.11 -6.64
C ALA A 91 -1.71 -19.68 -7.07
N TYR A 92 -1.08 -20.48 -6.21
CA TYR A 92 0.20 -21.12 -6.53
C TYR A 92 0.10 -22.34 -7.46
N TYR A 93 -1.12 -22.86 -7.72
CA TYR A 93 -1.33 -23.94 -8.69
C TYR A 93 -1.57 -23.41 -10.09
N GLY A 94 -1.11 -24.14 -11.09
CA GLY A 94 -1.61 -24.03 -12.46
C GLY A 94 -2.95 -24.73 -12.57
N LEU A 95 -3.98 -24.04 -13.05
CA LEU A 95 -5.30 -24.59 -13.22
C LEU A 95 -5.67 -24.65 -14.72
N TYR A 96 -6.42 -25.67 -15.05
CA TYR A 96 -6.96 -25.87 -16.41
C TYR A 96 -8.48 -25.79 -16.38
N GLY A 97 -9.04 -25.08 -17.33
CA GLY A 97 -10.47 -25.06 -17.59
C GLY A 97 -10.85 -26.01 -18.71
N SER A 98 -12.05 -26.59 -18.64
CA SER A 98 -12.61 -27.36 -19.75
C SER A 98 -13.09 -26.42 -20.86
N TRP A 99 -12.80 -26.74 -22.08
CA TRP A 99 -13.17 -26.01 -23.28
C TRP A 99 -13.71 -26.96 -24.36
N THR A 100 -14.34 -26.44 -25.37
CA THR A 100 -14.76 -27.24 -26.53
C THR A 100 -14.16 -26.60 -27.79
N GLN A 101 -13.40 -27.39 -28.52
CA GLN A 101 -12.82 -26.99 -29.79
C GLN A 101 -13.25 -27.97 -30.89
N ASN A 102 -13.90 -27.48 -31.95
CA ASN A 102 -14.44 -28.33 -33.01
C ASN A 102 -15.31 -29.47 -32.49
N SER A 103 -16.21 -29.20 -31.53
CA SER A 103 -17.09 -30.17 -30.89
C SER A 103 -16.38 -31.26 -30.09
N LYS A 104 -15.07 -31.13 -29.81
CA LYS A 104 -14.28 -32.04 -28.97
C LYS A 104 -13.91 -31.38 -27.66
N PRO A 105 -13.92 -32.12 -26.53
CA PRO A 105 -13.40 -31.61 -25.26
C PRO A 105 -11.95 -31.18 -25.40
N ALA A 106 -11.62 -30.02 -24.86
CA ALA A 106 -10.28 -29.46 -24.80
C ALA A 106 -10.01 -28.90 -23.40
N TYR A 107 -8.75 -28.77 -23.04
CA TYR A 107 -8.33 -28.14 -21.80
C TYR A 107 -7.42 -26.95 -22.10
N VAL A 108 -7.69 -25.84 -21.44
CA VAL A 108 -6.90 -24.61 -21.60
C VAL A 108 -6.41 -24.16 -20.23
N VAL A 109 -5.23 -23.52 -20.20
CA VAL A 109 -4.73 -22.93 -18.96
C VAL A 109 -5.68 -21.80 -18.55
N SER A 110 -6.32 -21.94 -17.39
CA SER A 110 -7.20 -20.92 -16.78
C SER A 110 -6.51 -20.08 -15.74
N GLN A 111 -5.41 -20.60 -15.16
CA GLN A 111 -4.58 -19.88 -14.18
C GLN A 111 -3.13 -20.34 -14.31
N ASN A 112 -2.24 -19.38 -14.45
CA ASN A 112 -0.79 -19.65 -14.39
C ASN A 112 -0.34 -19.91 -12.95
N PRO A 113 0.59 -20.84 -12.70
CA PRO A 113 1.09 -21.10 -11.36
C PRO A 113 1.93 -19.92 -10.85
N ALA A 114 1.72 -19.53 -9.59
CA ALA A 114 2.48 -18.50 -8.90
C ALA A 114 3.14 -19.09 -7.64
N ARG A 115 4.15 -19.94 -7.82
CA ARG A 115 4.81 -20.68 -6.73
C ARG A 115 5.68 -19.81 -5.82
N ASP A 116 6.11 -18.66 -6.31
CA ASP A 116 6.90 -17.65 -5.62
C ASP A 116 6.06 -16.70 -4.74
N LEU A 117 4.72 -16.82 -4.81
CA LEU A 117 3.83 -16.05 -3.93
C LEU A 117 4.12 -16.32 -2.45
N HIS A 118 4.25 -15.22 -1.71
CA HIS A 118 4.50 -15.21 -0.28
C HIS A 118 3.70 -14.12 0.41
N TRP A 119 3.85 -14.01 1.72
CA TRP A 119 3.17 -13.05 2.55
C TRP A 119 3.46 -11.60 2.13
N GLU A 120 2.40 -10.79 2.04
CA GLU A 120 2.56 -9.35 2.08
C GLU A 120 3.01 -8.93 3.48
N THR A 121 3.88 -7.94 3.59
CA THR A 121 4.40 -7.48 4.87
C THR A 121 4.02 -6.04 5.14
N GLY A 122 3.20 -5.81 6.17
CA GLY A 122 3.01 -4.51 6.78
C GLY A 122 4.14 -4.24 7.78
N GLU A 123 4.97 -3.24 7.54
CA GLU A 123 6.01 -2.78 8.45
C GLU A 123 5.66 -1.40 8.99
N SER A 124 5.78 -1.21 10.28
CA SER A 124 5.50 0.07 10.93
C SER A 124 6.62 0.50 11.85
N TRP A 125 6.96 1.79 11.79
CA TRP A 125 7.83 2.50 12.72
C TRP A 125 7.05 3.60 13.38
N GLY A 126 7.23 3.77 14.66
CA GLY A 126 6.64 4.87 15.42
C GLY A 126 7.59 5.40 16.48
N ALA A 127 7.58 6.73 16.68
CA ALA A 127 8.25 7.38 17.78
C ALA A 127 7.31 8.44 18.36
N ALA A 128 7.11 8.43 19.68
CA ALA A 128 6.18 9.33 20.35
C ALA A 128 6.77 9.94 21.61
N VAL A 129 6.34 11.17 21.87
CA VAL A 129 6.49 11.86 23.15
C VAL A 129 5.10 12.01 23.76
N GLU A 130 4.95 11.53 24.97
CA GLU A 130 3.70 11.60 25.72
C GLU A 130 3.97 12.33 27.04
N GLY A 131 3.07 13.22 27.42
CA GLY A 131 3.24 13.98 28.64
C GLY A 131 1.93 14.37 29.30
N ARG A 132 1.96 14.41 30.65
CA ARG A 132 0.92 15.07 31.46
C ARG A 132 1.51 16.29 32.11
N LEU A 133 0.95 17.44 31.82
CA LEU A 133 1.44 18.76 32.20
C LEU A 133 0.43 19.43 33.14
N PHE A 134 0.93 20.09 34.20
CA PHE A 134 0.13 20.88 35.13
C PHE A 134 -1.06 20.13 35.76
N ASN A 135 -1.03 18.79 35.79
CA ASN A 135 -2.15 17.93 36.17
C ASN A 135 -3.44 18.12 35.38
N ARG A 136 -3.39 18.80 34.22
CA ARG A 136 -4.56 19.19 33.41
C ARG A 136 -4.45 18.87 31.93
N LEU A 137 -3.25 18.91 31.38
CA LEU A 137 -3.04 18.70 29.94
C LEU A 137 -2.34 17.36 29.72
N ASN A 138 -3.01 16.43 29.03
CA ASN A 138 -2.37 15.26 28.44
C ASN A 138 -2.06 15.60 26.98
N LEU A 139 -0.80 15.41 26.58
CA LEU A 139 -0.33 15.66 25.23
C LEU A 139 0.39 14.42 24.72
N SER A 140 0.08 14.00 23.51
CA SER A 140 0.80 12.97 22.79
C SER A 140 1.13 13.47 21.38
N VAL A 141 2.37 13.32 20.98
CA VAL A 141 2.85 13.63 19.62
C VAL A 141 3.60 12.41 19.12
N GLU A 142 3.10 11.80 18.06
CA GLU A 142 3.67 10.62 17.45
C GLU A 142 4.01 10.89 15.98
N TYR A 143 5.20 10.47 15.56
CA TYR A 143 5.54 10.29 14.16
C TYR A 143 5.44 8.82 13.79
N PHE A 144 4.84 8.51 12.65
CA PHE A 144 4.75 7.14 12.13
C PHE A 144 5.21 7.05 10.67
N ASP A 145 5.77 5.90 10.31
CA ASP A 145 6.01 5.46 8.92
C ASP A 145 5.52 4.01 8.80
N LYS A 146 4.44 3.81 8.04
CA LYS A 146 3.81 2.51 7.78
C LYS A 146 4.03 2.15 6.32
N ARG A 147 4.62 0.98 6.05
CA ARG A 147 4.92 0.49 4.71
C ARG A 147 4.29 -0.86 4.49
N ASN A 148 3.52 -0.99 3.43
CA ASN A 148 3.06 -2.28 2.95
C ASN A 148 3.98 -2.70 1.81
N LYS A 149 4.77 -3.74 2.06
CA LYS A 149 5.76 -4.32 1.14
C LYS A 149 5.21 -5.60 0.54
N ASP A 150 5.74 -5.96 -0.61
CA ASP A 150 5.43 -7.20 -1.29
C ASP A 150 3.93 -7.39 -1.55
N LEU A 151 3.22 -6.27 -1.82
CA LEU A 151 1.81 -6.29 -2.19
C LEU A 151 1.61 -7.17 -3.41
N ILE A 152 0.58 -8.00 -3.36
CA ILE A 152 0.25 -8.92 -4.44
C ILE A 152 -0.53 -8.17 -5.53
N PHE A 153 0.02 -8.20 -6.74
CA PHE A 153 -0.61 -7.65 -7.94
C PHE A 153 -0.76 -8.73 -9.00
N SER A 154 -1.89 -8.72 -9.69
CA SER A 154 -2.08 -9.52 -10.90
C SER A 154 -1.36 -8.84 -12.06
N VAL A 155 -0.35 -9.51 -12.59
CA VAL A 155 0.47 -9.04 -13.71
C VAL A 155 0.10 -9.82 -14.97
N TYR A 156 0.10 -9.14 -16.12
CA TYR A 156 -0.16 -9.79 -17.41
C TYR A 156 0.95 -10.79 -17.72
N ALA A 157 0.56 -12.01 -18.07
CA ALA A 157 1.47 -13.00 -18.57
C ALA A 157 1.69 -12.80 -20.09
N PRO A 158 2.91 -13.02 -20.61
CA PRO A 158 3.13 -12.98 -22.05
C PRO A 158 2.29 -14.07 -22.73
N SER A 159 1.82 -13.81 -23.97
CA SER A 159 1.00 -14.76 -24.73
C SER A 159 1.65 -16.12 -24.91
N SER A 160 2.98 -16.18 -24.87
CA SER A 160 3.77 -17.43 -24.92
C SER A 160 3.66 -18.31 -23.67
N ALA A 161 3.18 -17.76 -22.53
CA ALA A 161 3.00 -18.51 -21.30
C ALA A 161 1.74 -19.40 -21.30
N GLY A 162 0.96 -19.36 -22.38
CA GLY A 162 -0.33 -20.04 -22.50
C GLY A 162 -1.41 -19.34 -21.69
N GLY A 163 -2.62 -19.42 -22.14
CA GLY A 163 -3.79 -18.82 -21.51
C GLY A 163 -4.84 -18.54 -22.57
N THR A 164 -6.10 -18.50 -22.17
CA THR A 164 -7.20 -18.18 -23.08
C THR A 164 -7.19 -16.69 -23.38
N SER A 165 -6.63 -16.32 -24.51
CA SER A 165 -6.92 -15.06 -25.16
C SER A 165 -8.21 -15.19 -25.99
N THR A 166 -9.35 -15.32 -25.32
CA THR A 166 -10.63 -15.13 -26.01
C THR A 166 -11.00 -13.65 -25.92
N GLY A 167 -10.56 -12.89 -26.90
CA GLY A 167 -11.06 -11.56 -27.22
C GLY A 167 -10.86 -10.43 -26.23
N SER A 168 -10.77 -10.65 -24.93
CA SER A 168 -10.69 -9.57 -23.93
C SER A 168 -10.02 -9.94 -22.61
N SER A 169 -9.69 -11.18 -22.34
CA SER A 169 -9.05 -11.58 -21.08
C SER A 169 -7.62 -12.03 -21.30
N THR A 170 -6.69 -11.14 -20.99
CA THR A 170 -5.27 -11.45 -20.91
C THR A 170 -5.04 -12.32 -19.67
N SER A 171 -4.32 -13.42 -19.84
CA SER A 171 -3.91 -14.28 -18.73
C SER A 171 -3.08 -13.47 -17.73
N THR A 172 -3.43 -13.52 -16.46
CA THR A 172 -2.69 -12.85 -15.38
C THR A 172 -2.03 -13.85 -14.43
N THR A 173 -0.97 -13.43 -13.78
CA THR A 173 -0.30 -14.18 -12.71
C THR A 173 -0.10 -13.26 -11.53
N ASP A 174 -0.46 -13.71 -10.33
CA ASP A 174 -0.23 -12.95 -9.11
C ASP A 174 1.24 -12.95 -8.71
N ARG A 175 1.76 -11.80 -8.31
CA ARG A 175 3.15 -11.62 -7.87
C ARG A 175 3.27 -10.58 -6.74
N ASN A 176 4.23 -10.79 -5.84
CA ASN A 176 4.57 -9.84 -4.78
C ASN A 176 5.50 -8.76 -5.32
N ILE A 177 4.98 -7.59 -5.71
CA ILE A 177 5.80 -6.60 -6.43
C ILE A 177 5.62 -5.17 -5.92
N GLY A 178 4.51 -4.86 -5.24
CA GLY A 178 4.17 -3.50 -4.86
C GLY A 178 4.71 -3.06 -3.50
N THR A 179 4.97 -1.77 -3.33
CA THR A 179 5.26 -1.17 -2.03
C THR A 179 4.60 0.20 -1.93
N ILE A 180 3.84 0.40 -0.85
CA ILE A 180 3.18 1.67 -0.53
C ILE A 180 3.64 2.12 0.86
N SER A 181 3.95 3.40 1.02
CA SER A 181 4.31 4.04 2.29
C SER A 181 3.27 5.08 2.68
N ASN A 182 2.92 5.09 3.96
CA ASN A 182 2.10 6.10 4.62
C ASN A 182 2.87 6.60 5.83
N ARG A 183 3.22 7.88 5.85
CA ARG A 183 3.93 8.50 6.96
C ARG A 183 3.26 9.79 7.40
N GLY A 184 3.35 10.11 8.67
CA GLY A 184 2.70 11.30 9.18
C GLY A 184 2.90 11.53 10.65
N TRP A 185 2.08 12.45 11.16
CA TRP A 185 2.05 12.84 12.56
C TRP A 185 0.66 12.60 13.12
N GLU A 186 0.61 12.09 14.35
CA GLU A 186 -0.59 12.01 15.15
C GLU A 186 -0.37 12.86 16.41
N ILE A 187 -1.23 13.84 16.63
CA ILE A 187 -1.19 14.72 17.78
C ILE A 187 -2.52 14.61 18.50
N SER A 188 -2.49 14.32 19.78
CA SER A 188 -3.68 14.34 20.64
C SER A 188 -3.42 15.19 21.87
N ALA A 189 -4.41 15.98 22.25
CA ALA A 189 -4.38 16.82 23.42
C ALA A 189 -5.72 16.74 24.15
N ASP A 190 -5.67 16.45 25.44
CA ASP A 190 -6.82 16.47 26.35
C ASP A 190 -6.55 17.48 27.47
N PHE A 191 -7.40 18.47 27.58
CA PHE A 191 -7.24 19.56 28.53
C PHE A 191 -8.43 19.68 29.48
N ASP A 192 -8.16 19.55 30.78
CA ASP A 192 -9.12 19.80 31.85
C ASP A 192 -9.24 21.31 32.10
N ILE A 193 -10.24 21.96 31.48
CA ILE A 193 -10.50 23.41 31.63
C ILE A 193 -10.92 23.71 33.05
N VAL A 194 -11.90 22.98 33.55
CA VAL A 194 -12.36 23.07 34.96
C VAL A 194 -12.13 21.73 35.63
N LYS A 195 -11.50 21.78 36.77
CA LYS A 195 -11.31 20.61 37.62
C LYS A 195 -11.51 21.07 39.07
N SER A 196 -12.70 20.87 39.61
CA SER A 196 -13.10 21.16 40.97
C SER A 196 -13.62 19.90 41.67
N LYS A 197 -14.05 20.02 42.89
CA LYS A 197 -14.62 18.91 43.65
C LYS A 197 -15.91 18.36 43.02
N ASP A 198 -16.73 19.25 42.46
CA ASP A 198 -18.09 18.92 41.99
C ASP A 198 -18.19 18.94 40.48
N TRP A 199 -17.23 19.56 39.72
CA TRP A 199 -17.25 19.73 38.30
C TRP A 199 -15.91 19.40 37.66
N THR A 200 -15.98 18.62 36.55
CA THR A 200 -14.86 18.42 35.62
C THR A 200 -15.33 18.72 34.24
N VAL A 201 -14.69 19.66 33.57
CA VAL A 201 -14.96 20.02 32.15
C VAL A 201 -13.67 19.85 31.38
N SER A 202 -13.68 18.97 30.41
CA SER A 202 -12.51 18.65 29.59
C SER A 202 -12.82 18.89 28.13
N VAL A 203 -11.79 19.27 27.37
CA VAL A 203 -11.81 19.39 25.90
C VAL A 203 -10.71 18.53 25.33
N SER A 204 -11.06 17.73 24.32
CA SER A 204 -10.13 16.87 23.60
C SER A 204 -10.02 17.31 22.14
N ALA A 205 -8.82 17.30 21.61
CA ALA A 205 -8.52 17.55 20.21
C ALA A 205 -7.55 16.50 19.67
N ASN A 206 -7.75 16.07 18.44
CA ASN A 206 -6.81 15.22 17.73
C ASN A 206 -6.58 15.75 16.32
N LEU A 207 -5.35 15.55 15.83
CA LEU A 207 -4.93 15.89 14.47
C LEU A 207 -4.08 14.76 13.93
N THR A 208 -4.44 14.26 12.77
CA THR A 208 -3.63 13.28 12.04
C THR A 208 -3.29 13.85 10.66
N THR A 209 -1.99 13.86 10.34
CA THR A 209 -1.52 14.17 9.00
C THR A 209 -0.99 12.90 8.37
N THR A 210 -1.25 12.67 7.09
CA THR A 210 -0.77 11.49 6.37
C THR A 210 -0.30 11.87 4.98
N LYS A 211 0.93 11.42 4.63
CA LYS A 211 1.47 11.50 3.29
C LYS A 211 1.60 10.09 2.73
N ASN A 212 0.75 9.77 1.77
CA ASN A 212 0.80 8.51 1.03
C ASN A 212 1.81 8.62 -0.12
N LYS A 213 2.56 7.53 -0.37
CA LYS A 213 3.48 7.44 -1.49
C LYS A 213 3.56 6.00 -2.01
N ILE A 214 3.42 5.84 -3.31
CA ILE A 214 3.74 4.59 -4.00
C ILE A 214 5.26 4.53 -4.16
N VAL A 215 5.89 3.54 -3.54
CA VAL A 215 7.35 3.39 -3.54
C VAL A 215 7.80 2.52 -4.69
N LYS A 216 7.04 1.44 -4.98
CA LYS A 216 7.39 0.49 -6.03
C LYS A 216 6.13 -0.07 -6.69
N LEU A 217 6.18 -0.15 -8.01
CA LEU A 217 5.18 -0.82 -8.87
C LEU A 217 5.83 -1.93 -9.70
N PRO A 218 5.02 -2.87 -10.23
CA PRO A 218 5.47 -3.81 -11.26
C PRO A 218 6.06 -3.07 -12.48
N GLU A 219 7.12 -3.60 -13.09
CA GLU A 219 7.79 -2.97 -14.24
C GLU A 219 6.83 -2.68 -15.40
N GLN A 220 5.92 -3.62 -15.68
CA GLN A 220 4.89 -3.44 -16.70
C GLN A 220 3.92 -2.30 -16.43
N ASN A 221 3.79 -1.89 -15.18
CA ASN A 221 2.88 -0.84 -14.72
C ASN A 221 3.60 0.52 -14.56
N LYS A 222 4.91 0.55 -14.82
CA LYS A 222 5.70 1.79 -14.78
C LYS A 222 5.73 2.51 -16.11
N LYS A 223 5.44 1.79 -17.21
CA LYS A 223 5.61 2.29 -18.57
C LYS A 223 4.34 2.07 -19.38
N LYS A 224 3.98 3.07 -20.17
CA LYS A 224 2.98 2.97 -21.23
C LYS A 224 3.71 2.82 -22.55
N THR A 225 3.41 1.78 -23.31
CA THR A 225 3.90 1.64 -24.66
C THR A 225 3.08 2.53 -25.57
N VAL A 226 3.72 3.42 -26.27
CA VAL A 226 3.13 4.28 -27.31
C VAL A 226 3.81 4.02 -28.65
N TYR A 227 3.11 4.31 -29.71
CA TYR A 227 3.63 4.29 -31.06
C TYR A 227 3.42 5.69 -31.62
N PRO A 228 4.47 6.53 -31.72
CA PRO A 228 4.32 7.86 -32.30
C PRO A 228 3.84 7.72 -33.76
N ILE A 229 2.97 8.60 -34.18
CA ILE A 229 2.49 8.66 -35.58
C ILE A 229 3.28 9.77 -36.23
N ASP A 230 3.96 9.45 -37.36
CA ASP A 230 4.67 10.44 -38.16
C ASP A 230 3.69 11.32 -38.98
N PRO A 231 4.15 12.46 -39.50
CA PRO A 231 3.28 13.37 -40.26
C PRO A 231 2.62 12.72 -41.52
N SER A 232 3.11 11.56 -41.98
CA SER A 232 2.51 10.79 -43.08
C SER A 232 1.41 9.84 -42.60
N GLY A 233 1.13 9.78 -41.29
CA GLY A 233 0.17 8.87 -40.68
C GLY A 233 0.70 7.46 -40.45
N LYS A 234 2.02 7.23 -40.59
CA LYS A 234 2.64 5.93 -40.36
C LYS A 234 3.05 5.78 -38.92
N LEU A 235 2.77 4.61 -38.32
CA LEU A 235 3.21 4.24 -36.99
C LEU A 235 4.74 4.21 -36.89
N GLY A 236 5.30 4.97 -35.98
CA GLY A 236 6.72 4.96 -35.64
C GLY A 236 7.13 3.74 -34.81
N GLN A 237 8.37 3.76 -34.36
CA GLN A 237 8.88 2.70 -33.50
C GLN A 237 8.24 2.78 -32.10
N ARG A 238 8.16 1.62 -31.45
CA ARG A 238 7.68 1.49 -30.08
C ARG A 238 8.50 2.36 -29.12
N GLU A 239 7.84 3.17 -28.33
CA GLU A 239 8.42 3.91 -27.23
C GLU A 239 7.74 3.55 -25.90
N ASP A 240 8.52 3.42 -24.83
CA ASP A 240 8.02 3.17 -23.47
C ASP A 240 8.11 4.46 -22.67
N LEU A 241 6.99 5.13 -22.48
CA LEU A 241 6.90 6.34 -21.66
C LEU A 241 6.75 5.98 -20.17
N PRO A 242 7.42 6.72 -19.24
CA PRO A 242 7.25 6.53 -17.82
C PRO A 242 5.90 7.09 -17.38
N VAL A 243 4.91 6.24 -17.26
CA VAL A 243 3.58 6.56 -16.76
C VAL A 243 3.18 5.59 -15.66
N GLY A 244 2.09 5.87 -14.98
CA GLY A 244 1.50 4.95 -14.02
C GLY A 244 0.38 4.13 -14.65
N ILE A 245 -0.47 3.59 -13.78
CA ILE A 245 -1.73 2.95 -14.14
C ILE A 245 -2.85 3.92 -13.78
N THR A 246 -3.82 4.07 -14.65
CA THR A 246 -5.06 4.76 -14.29
C THR A 246 -6.01 3.77 -13.61
N SER A 247 -6.61 4.18 -12.51
CA SER A 247 -7.65 3.44 -11.80
C SER A 247 -8.80 4.39 -11.48
N GLY A 248 -9.83 4.37 -12.30
CA GLY A 248 -10.87 5.41 -12.29
C GLY A 248 -10.24 6.79 -12.55
N SER A 249 -10.47 7.72 -11.66
CA SER A 249 -9.92 9.10 -11.75
C SER A 249 -8.57 9.28 -11.06
N TYR A 250 -7.85 8.20 -10.74
CA TYR A 250 -6.56 8.26 -10.05
C TYR A 250 -5.41 7.78 -10.92
N LEU A 251 -4.25 8.42 -10.79
CA LEU A 251 -2.99 7.99 -11.39
C LEU A 251 -2.13 7.29 -10.34
N ILE A 252 -1.96 6.00 -10.51
CA ILE A 252 -1.09 5.16 -9.68
C ILE A 252 0.31 5.14 -10.31
N SER A 253 1.22 5.97 -9.82
CA SER A 253 2.58 6.13 -10.33
C SER A 253 3.61 6.13 -9.20
N GLU A 254 4.81 5.61 -9.47
CA GLU A 254 5.90 5.66 -8.47
C GLU A 254 6.24 7.09 -8.10
N GLY A 255 6.44 7.31 -6.80
CA GLY A 255 6.74 8.63 -6.26
C GLY A 255 5.52 9.50 -5.99
N LYS A 256 4.37 9.18 -6.52
CA LYS A 256 3.09 9.88 -6.34
C LYS A 256 2.24 9.25 -5.23
N SER A 257 1.18 9.95 -4.84
CA SER A 257 0.16 9.39 -3.95
C SER A 257 -0.75 8.43 -4.72
N ARG A 258 -1.28 7.41 -4.05
CA ARG A 258 -2.34 6.57 -4.61
C ARG A 258 -3.63 7.36 -4.88
N TYR A 259 -3.77 8.51 -4.26
CA TYR A 259 -4.95 9.38 -4.33
C TYR A 259 -4.74 10.61 -5.20
N ASP A 260 -3.66 10.65 -6.00
CA ASP A 260 -3.45 11.73 -6.96
C ASP A 260 -4.48 11.59 -8.08
N TYR A 261 -5.30 12.62 -8.25
CA TYR A 261 -6.29 12.67 -9.31
C TYR A 261 -5.62 12.72 -10.68
N TYR A 262 -6.21 12.01 -11.61
CA TYR A 262 -5.85 12.05 -13.02
C TYR A 262 -7.13 12.34 -13.82
N THR A 263 -7.34 13.60 -14.08
CA THR A 263 -8.52 14.11 -14.78
C THR A 263 -8.09 15.03 -15.90
N TYR A 264 -8.96 15.20 -16.87
CA TYR A 264 -8.73 16.21 -17.90
C TYR A 264 -8.70 17.58 -17.25
N HIS A 265 -7.74 18.40 -17.67
CA HIS A 265 -7.72 19.80 -17.29
C HIS A 265 -8.77 20.56 -18.13
N TRP A 266 -9.72 21.17 -17.46
CA TRP A 266 -10.76 21.94 -18.13
C TRP A 266 -10.17 23.25 -18.67
N ALA A 267 -10.29 23.45 -19.99
CA ALA A 267 -9.71 24.61 -20.70
C ALA A 267 -10.72 25.71 -20.97
N GLY A 268 -12.01 25.47 -20.74
CA GLY A 268 -13.05 26.45 -20.98
C GLY A 268 -14.26 25.85 -21.71
N VAL A 269 -15.03 26.72 -22.33
CA VAL A 269 -16.21 26.36 -23.14
C VAL A 269 -15.98 26.88 -24.54
N ASP A 270 -16.28 26.05 -25.54
CA ASP A 270 -16.26 26.46 -26.93
C ASP A 270 -17.36 27.52 -27.15
N GLU A 271 -16.99 28.69 -27.68
CA GLU A 271 -17.90 29.78 -27.93
C GLU A 271 -18.87 29.50 -29.07
N MET A 272 -18.59 28.52 -29.94
CA MET A 272 -19.43 28.24 -31.11
C MET A 272 -20.58 27.27 -30.79
N ASP A 273 -20.33 26.25 -29.94
CA ASP A 273 -21.30 25.19 -29.68
C ASP A 273 -21.62 24.97 -28.18
N GLY A 274 -20.92 25.71 -27.28
CA GLY A 274 -21.13 25.62 -25.84
C GLY A 274 -20.59 24.36 -25.20
N GLN A 275 -19.77 23.55 -25.90
CA GLN A 275 -19.18 22.34 -25.36
C GLN A 275 -17.97 22.64 -24.45
N SER A 276 -17.74 21.76 -23.46
CA SER A 276 -16.57 21.88 -22.58
C SER A 276 -15.30 21.49 -23.33
N LEU A 277 -14.33 22.39 -23.31
CA LEU A 277 -12.99 22.15 -23.85
C LEU A 277 -12.09 21.58 -22.74
N TYR A 278 -11.27 20.63 -23.10
CA TYR A 278 -10.30 20.02 -22.20
C TYR A 278 -8.92 20.05 -22.85
N GLU A 279 -7.89 20.28 -22.01
CA GLU A 279 -6.52 20.15 -22.46
C GLU A 279 -6.25 18.67 -22.79
N ALA A 280 -5.79 18.38 -24.00
CA ALA A 280 -5.41 17.04 -24.38
C ALA A 280 -4.09 16.66 -23.70
N ASN A 281 -4.01 15.42 -23.20
CA ASN A 281 -2.78 14.91 -22.63
C ASN A 281 -1.82 14.51 -23.75
N LEU A 282 -0.76 15.31 -23.95
CA LEU A 282 0.30 15.06 -24.93
C LEU A 282 0.96 13.67 -24.83
N ASN A 283 0.76 12.97 -23.71
CA ASN A 283 1.35 11.65 -23.50
C ASN A 283 0.50 10.49 -24.06
N ASP A 284 -0.67 10.75 -24.64
CA ASP A 284 -1.52 9.68 -25.15
C ASP A 284 -1.23 9.33 -26.63
N TYR A 285 -1.09 10.31 -27.50
CA TYR A 285 -0.36 10.19 -28.77
C TYR A 285 0.11 11.55 -29.24
N TYR A 286 1.19 11.55 -29.97
CA TYR A 286 1.71 12.74 -30.60
C TYR A 286 2.07 12.47 -32.07
N ILE A 287 1.84 13.46 -32.87
CA ILE A 287 2.32 13.49 -34.26
C ILE A 287 3.61 14.30 -34.24
N VAL A 288 4.70 13.71 -34.74
CA VAL A 288 5.94 14.44 -34.92
C VAL A 288 5.83 15.18 -36.27
N LEU A 289 5.87 16.52 -36.21
CA LEU A 289 5.84 17.36 -37.41
C LEU A 289 7.21 17.36 -38.11
N PRO A 290 7.28 17.79 -39.40
CA PRO A 290 8.54 17.84 -40.16
C PRO A 290 9.63 18.69 -39.55
N ASP A 291 9.28 19.65 -38.71
CA ASP A 291 10.21 20.52 -37.95
C ASP A 291 10.70 19.90 -36.62
N GLY A 292 10.28 18.67 -36.31
CA GLY A 292 10.60 17.97 -35.08
C GLY A 292 9.73 18.36 -33.89
N SER A 293 8.77 19.29 -34.05
CA SER A 293 7.81 19.61 -32.99
C SER A 293 6.78 18.50 -32.80
N GLN A 294 6.17 18.43 -31.63
CA GLN A 294 5.14 17.45 -31.31
C GLN A 294 3.77 18.14 -31.31
N GLN A 295 2.82 17.54 -31.98
CA GLN A 295 1.43 17.95 -31.98
C GLN A 295 0.55 16.78 -31.55
N ILE A 296 -0.49 17.07 -30.79
CA ILE A 296 -1.48 16.08 -30.38
C ILE A 296 -2.29 15.68 -31.60
N GLY A 297 -2.46 14.36 -31.77
CA GLY A 297 -3.33 13.80 -32.82
C GLY A 297 -4.74 13.55 -32.32
#